data_cbbe5f91589969283963187372126d70
#
_entry.id   cbbe5f91589969283963187372126d70
#
_cell.length_a   1.000
_cell.length_b   1.000
_cell.length_c   1.000
_cell.angle_alpha   90.00
_cell.angle_beta   90.00
_cell.angle_gamma   90.00
#
_symmetry.space_group_name_H-M   'P 1'
#
loop_
_entity.id
_entity.type
_entity.pdbx_description
1 polymer ?
#
loop_
_entity_poly.entity_id
_entity_poly.type
_entity_poly.pdbx_seq_one_letter_code
_entity_poly.pdbx_strand_id
1 'polypeptide(L)'
;PLNVSREILQNNPMVDTVKKSLTKRTLDTLKKLKENSIDKYKEFWDEYGLVLKEGPAEDFENRELIASLMLFNSSNLPDVNNLTSFDEYIEKMQSDQEHIYFCVADTYEAAVNSPHIEKLKAKGIEVLLLTDRIDEWLMTSIHEYNGKQLVNVAKEEVSKETQEAKISDNEKDIIKKIKSHLKDRVSDVLISERLIDSASCLILPQSEPGAQLRKILEASGQNFGDSKPIFEVNIKHKLLKKLRDMKGRQFNSFVDFLYDYALIAEGGSPKDPSKYLRQLDKYLS
;
A
#
# COMPACT_ATOMS: atom_id res chain seq x y z
N PRO A 1 15.27 -1.84 46.28
CA PRO A 1 14.15 -0.97 46.66
C PRO A 1 13.74 -0.11 45.49
N LEU A 2 12.45 -0.21 45.11
CA LEU A 2 11.86 0.60 44.05
C LEU A 2 11.61 1.99 44.62
N ASN A 3 12.33 2.99 44.12
CA ASN A 3 11.98 4.39 44.38
C ASN A 3 10.82 4.78 43.46
N VAL A 4 9.63 4.82 44.02
CA VAL A 4 8.42 5.26 43.31
C VAL A 4 8.19 6.73 43.65
N SER A 5 8.36 7.64 42.69
CA SER A 5 7.75 8.96 42.74
C SER A 5 6.31 8.88 42.22
N ARG A 6 5.44 9.80 42.66
CA ARG A 6 3.98 9.73 42.36
C ARG A 6 3.60 9.72 40.88
N GLU A 7 4.53 9.97 39.98
CA GLU A 7 4.22 10.14 38.56
C GLU A 7 5.03 9.26 37.60
N ILE A 8 6.25 8.81 37.95
CA ILE A 8 7.08 8.01 37.03
C ILE A 8 8.03 7.11 37.87
N LEU A 9 8.14 5.82 37.46
CA LEU A 9 9.24 4.95 37.88
C LEU A 9 10.56 5.60 37.40
N GLN A 10 11.39 6.08 38.29
CA GLN A 10 12.68 6.68 37.93
C GLN A 10 13.55 5.63 37.20
N ASN A 11 14.33 6.07 36.21
CA ASN A 11 15.30 5.26 35.50
C ASN A 11 16.21 4.52 36.49
N ASN A 12 15.95 3.24 36.66
CA ASN A 12 16.71 2.37 37.53
C ASN A 12 17.18 1.17 36.69
N PRO A 13 18.51 0.88 36.63
CA PRO A 13 19.05 -0.24 35.88
C PRO A 13 18.39 -1.60 36.19
N MET A 14 17.89 -1.74 37.42
CA MET A 14 17.15 -2.97 37.80
C MET A 14 15.77 -3.04 37.12
N VAL A 15 15.07 -1.91 37.00
CA VAL A 15 13.77 -1.82 36.28
C VAL A 15 13.99 -2.11 34.81
N ASP A 16 15.03 -1.56 34.21
CA ASP A 16 15.37 -1.83 32.77
C ASP A 16 15.68 -3.32 32.54
N THR A 17 16.41 -3.95 33.46
CA THR A 17 16.70 -5.39 33.40
C THR A 17 15.42 -6.22 33.50
N VAL A 18 14.52 -5.87 34.42
CA VAL A 18 13.22 -6.54 34.56
C VAL A 18 12.38 -6.34 33.31
N LYS A 19 12.31 -5.10 32.78
CA LYS A 19 11.60 -4.80 31.52
C LYS A 19 12.10 -5.67 30.37
N LYS A 20 13.40 -5.68 30.11
CA LYS A 20 14.00 -6.51 29.03
C LYS A 20 13.70 -8.00 29.22
N SER A 21 13.80 -8.51 30.44
CA SER A 21 13.52 -9.92 30.74
C SER A 21 12.04 -10.27 30.51
N LEU A 22 11.12 -9.40 30.94
CA LEU A 22 9.67 -9.59 30.73
C LEU A 22 9.31 -9.52 29.24
N THR A 23 9.83 -8.50 28.52
CA THR A 23 9.60 -8.36 27.07
C THR A 23 10.02 -9.63 26.33
N LYS A 24 11.25 -10.08 26.57
CA LYS A 24 11.75 -11.33 25.95
C LYS A 24 10.86 -12.52 26.28
N ARG A 25 10.51 -12.71 27.54
CA ARG A 25 9.66 -13.83 27.97
C ARG A 25 8.27 -13.77 27.34
N THR A 26 7.70 -12.57 27.21
CA THR A 26 6.40 -12.37 26.56
C THR A 26 6.47 -12.75 25.09
N LEU A 27 7.46 -12.23 24.35
CA LEU A 27 7.65 -12.54 22.94
C LEU A 27 7.91 -14.03 22.70
N ASP A 28 8.74 -14.68 23.52
CA ASP A 28 8.99 -16.12 23.47
C ASP A 28 7.70 -16.94 23.73
N THR A 29 6.84 -16.45 24.62
CA THR A 29 5.55 -17.09 24.91
C THR A 29 4.59 -16.95 23.73
N LEU A 30 4.51 -15.76 23.11
CA LEU A 30 3.69 -15.54 21.91
C LEU A 30 4.18 -16.38 20.73
N LYS A 31 5.49 -16.49 20.54
CA LYS A 31 6.07 -17.36 19.52
C LYS A 31 5.64 -18.82 19.71
N LYS A 32 5.79 -19.35 20.93
CA LYS A 32 5.33 -20.70 21.26
C LYS A 32 3.83 -20.89 21.09
N LEU A 33 3.04 -19.86 21.41
CA LEU A 33 1.58 -19.90 21.22
C LEU A 33 1.24 -19.98 19.72
N LYS A 34 1.91 -19.19 18.87
CA LYS A 34 1.76 -19.22 17.41
C LYS A 34 2.13 -20.59 16.83
N GLU A 35 3.25 -21.17 17.27
CA GLU A 35 3.76 -22.46 16.79
C GLU A 35 2.90 -23.66 17.24
N ASN A 36 2.38 -23.65 18.48
CA ASN A 36 1.74 -24.82 19.06
C ASN A 36 0.21 -24.73 19.09
N SER A 37 -0.40 -23.56 18.91
CA SER A 37 -1.84 -23.33 19.07
C SER A 37 -2.28 -22.12 18.24
N ILE A 38 -2.23 -22.25 16.92
CA ILE A 38 -2.51 -21.13 15.99
C ILE A 38 -3.91 -20.49 16.22
N ASP A 39 -4.92 -21.27 16.56
CA ASP A 39 -6.26 -20.73 16.82
C ASP A 39 -6.29 -19.79 18.04
N LYS A 40 -5.63 -20.19 19.14
CA LYS A 40 -5.48 -19.32 20.31
C LYS A 40 -4.59 -18.09 20.00
N TYR A 41 -3.63 -18.26 19.12
CA TYR A 41 -2.82 -17.13 18.68
C TYR A 41 -3.63 -16.14 17.85
N LYS A 42 -4.55 -16.60 17.02
CA LYS A 42 -5.49 -15.74 16.28
C LYS A 42 -6.43 -14.98 17.23
N GLU A 43 -6.97 -15.63 18.26
CA GLU A 43 -7.74 -14.95 19.31
C GLU A 43 -6.93 -13.82 19.98
N PHE A 44 -5.65 -14.09 20.30
CA PHE A 44 -4.75 -13.07 20.81
C PHE A 44 -4.50 -11.95 19.76
N TRP A 45 -4.31 -12.32 18.49
CA TRP A 45 -4.06 -11.37 17.41
C TRP A 45 -5.25 -10.45 17.18
N ASP A 46 -6.46 -10.96 17.22
CA ASP A 46 -7.69 -10.18 17.06
C ASP A 46 -7.83 -9.08 18.13
N GLU A 47 -7.38 -9.35 19.36
CA GLU A 47 -7.46 -8.40 20.48
C GLU A 47 -6.23 -7.46 20.57
N TYR A 48 -5.04 -7.95 20.28
CA TYR A 48 -3.78 -7.25 20.57
C TYR A 48 -2.89 -7.04 19.33
N GLY A 49 -3.27 -7.49 18.16
CA GLY A 49 -2.48 -7.40 16.95
C GLY A 49 -2.11 -5.94 16.60
N LEU A 50 -3.05 -5.01 16.77
CA LEU A 50 -2.80 -3.57 16.53
C LEU A 50 -1.70 -3.04 17.46
N VAL A 51 -1.72 -3.42 18.73
CA VAL A 51 -0.68 -3.02 19.71
C VAL A 51 0.66 -3.65 19.35
N LEU A 52 0.67 -4.92 18.93
CA LEU A 52 1.89 -5.60 18.52
C LEU A 52 2.52 -4.95 17.28
N LYS A 53 1.71 -4.39 16.37
CA LYS A 53 2.17 -3.64 15.18
C LYS A 53 2.93 -2.34 15.53
N GLU A 54 2.76 -1.78 16.72
CA GLU A 54 3.55 -0.63 17.20
C GLU A 54 5.00 -1.04 17.55
N GLY A 55 5.19 -2.29 17.94
CA GLY A 55 6.45 -2.82 18.46
C GLY A 55 7.69 -2.59 17.59
N PRO A 56 7.66 -2.81 16.27
CA PRO A 56 8.84 -2.62 15.41
C PRO A 56 9.42 -1.22 15.38
N ALA A 57 8.60 -0.21 15.63
CA ALA A 57 9.06 1.17 15.73
C ALA A 57 9.58 1.52 17.12
N GLU A 58 9.06 0.89 18.18
CA GLU A 58 9.40 1.19 19.57
C GLU A 58 10.51 0.31 20.13
N ASP A 59 10.61 -0.95 19.70
CA ASP A 59 11.60 -1.94 20.18
C ASP A 59 12.46 -2.45 19.03
N PHE A 60 13.49 -1.68 18.73
CA PHE A 60 14.43 -2.00 17.67
C PHE A 60 15.20 -3.31 17.90
N GLU A 61 15.50 -3.64 19.17
CA GLU A 61 16.26 -4.85 19.54
C GLU A 61 15.46 -6.14 19.21
N ASN A 62 14.13 -6.09 19.31
CA ASN A 62 13.25 -7.23 19.08
C ASN A 62 12.45 -7.15 17.77
N ARG A 63 12.76 -6.18 16.89
CA ARG A 63 11.99 -5.89 15.67
C ARG A 63 11.72 -7.12 14.81
N GLU A 64 12.71 -7.92 14.51
CA GLU A 64 12.55 -9.12 13.68
C GLU A 64 11.66 -10.17 14.36
N LEU A 65 11.86 -10.39 15.66
CA LEU A 65 11.01 -11.31 16.42
C LEU A 65 9.56 -10.83 16.45
N ILE A 66 9.33 -9.55 16.65
CA ILE A 66 7.99 -8.96 16.61
C ILE A 66 7.39 -9.09 15.21
N ALA A 67 8.16 -8.81 14.15
CA ALA A 67 7.72 -8.98 12.76
C ALA A 67 7.32 -10.44 12.46
N SER A 68 8.06 -11.42 12.98
CA SER A 68 7.73 -12.85 12.81
C SER A 68 6.41 -13.27 13.45
N LEU A 69 5.93 -12.50 14.41
CA LEU A 69 4.66 -12.73 15.10
C LEU A 69 3.46 -12.14 14.38
N MET A 70 3.66 -11.25 13.41
CA MET A 70 2.58 -10.56 12.73
C MET A 70 1.79 -11.45 11.79
N LEU A 71 0.50 -11.13 11.65
CA LEU A 71 -0.41 -11.75 10.70
C LEU A 71 -1.04 -10.66 9.82
N PHE A 72 -1.26 -11.00 8.55
CA PHE A 72 -1.78 -10.09 7.53
C PHE A 72 -2.82 -10.78 6.67
N ASN A 73 -3.76 -10.03 6.12
CA ASN A 73 -4.54 -10.51 4.99
C ASN A 73 -3.68 -10.65 3.73
N SER A 74 -4.14 -11.44 2.78
CA SER A 74 -3.39 -11.70 1.55
C SER A 74 -4.31 -11.85 0.35
N SER A 75 -3.79 -11.47 -0.82
CA SER A 75 -4.51 -11.60 -2.10
C SER A 75 -4.79 -13.04 -2.53
N ASN A 76 -4.07 -14.02 -1.97
CA ASN A 76 -4.18 -15.43 -2.31
C ASN A 76 -5.04 -16.21 -1.31
N LEU A 77 -5.49 -15.57 -0.24
CA LEU A 77 -6.39 -16.17 0.75
C LEU A 77 -7.86 -15.91 0.41
N PRO A 78 -8.78 -16.81 0.77
CA PRO A 78 -10.15 -16.77 0.28
C PRO A 78 -10.98 -15.60 0.84
N ASP A 79 -10.67 -15.13 2.04
CA ASP A 79 -11.42 -14.06 2.71
C ASP A 79 -10.61 -13.38 3.82
N VAL A 80 -11.19 -12.34 4.43
CA VAL A 80 -10.60 -11.51 5.48
C VAL A 80 -10.26 -12.26 6.76
N ASN A 81 -10.89 -13.41 7.04
CA ASN A 81 -10.64 -14.19 8.26
C ASN A 81 -9.39 -15.08 8.12
N ASN A 82 -8.90 -15.24 6.91
CA ASN A 82 -7.68 -16.00 6.65
C ASN A 82 -6.49 -15.05 6.65
N LEU A 83 -5.53 -15.36 7.52
CA LEU A 83 -4.33 -14.55 7.72
C LEU A 83 -3.08 -15.36 7.36
N THR A 84 -2.05 -14.69 6.94
CA THR A 84 -0.71 -15.23 6.66
C THR A 84 0.34 -14.43 7.42
N SER A 85 1.47 -15.06 7.71
CA SER A 85 2.64 -14.39 8.27
C SER A 85 3.69 -14.11 7.20
N PHE A 86 4.73 -13.34 7.53
CA PHE A 86 5.88 -13.16 6.64
C PHE A 86 6.60 -14.48 6.33
N ASP A 87 6.71 -15.37 7.31
CA ASP A 87 7.35 -16.68 7.11
C ASP A 87 6.55 -17.53 6.11
N GLU A 88 5.23 -17.65 6.30
CA GLU A 88 4.34 -18.38 5.39
C GLU A 88 4.29 -17.75 3.98
N TYR A 89 4.41 -16.42 3.89
CA TYR A 89 4.53 -15.73 2.61
C TYR A 89 5.82 -16.15 1.89
N ILE A 90 6.96 -16.11 2.60
CA ILE A 90 8.27 -16.48 2.03
C ILE A 90 8.29 -17.94 1.58
N GLU A 91 7.69 -18.86 2.36
CA GLU A 91 7.57 -20.28 1.97
C GLU A 91 6.79 -20.51 0.66
N LYS A 92 5.85 -19.61 0.34
CA LYS A 92 5.02 -19.67 -0.87
C LYS A 92 5.58 -18.84 -2.03
N MET A 93 6.66 -18.08 -1.83
CA MET A 93 7.26 -17.26 -2.88
C MET A 93 7.72 -18.10 -4.06
N GLN A 94 7.55 -17.56 -5.27
CA GLN A 94 8.12 -18.16 -6.48
C GLN A 94 9.66 -18.10 -6.43
N SER A 95 10.32 -19.04 -7.10
CA SER A 95 11.79 -19.19 -7.02
C SER A 95 12.57 -17.97 -7.53
N ASP A 96 11.98 -17.18 -8.42
CA ASP A 96 12.52 -15.96 -8.99
C ASP A 96 11.99 -14.68 -8.33
N GLN A 97 11.16 -14.81 -7.29
CA GLN A 97 10.63 -13.68 -6.56
C GLN A 97 11.66 -13.14 -5.55
N GLU A 98 11.99 -11.86 -5.68
CA GLU A 98 12.99 -11.19 -4.82
C GLU A 98 12.39 -10.46 -3.64
N HIS A 99 11.12 -10.01 -3.74
CA HIS A 99 10.49 -9.09 -2.80
C HIS A 99 9.22 -9.66 -2.17
N ILE A 100 8.93 -9.19 -0.96
CA ILE A 100 7.62 -9.31 -0.32
C ILE A 100 6.80 -8.11 -0.77
N TYR A 101 5.70 -8.35 -1.48
CA TYR A 101 4.82 -7.29 -1.97
C TYR A 101 3.69 -7.01 -0.98
N PHE A 102 3.37 -5.74 -0.78
CA PHE A 102 2.23 -5.34 0.02
C PHE A 102 1.46 -4.17 -0.60
N CYS A 103 0.16 -4.12 -0.33
CA CYS A 103 -0.76 -3.06 -0.72
C CYS A 103 -1.44 -2.49 0.54
N VAL A 104 -1.41 -1.16 0.70
CA VAL A 104 -2.11 -0.47 1.78
C VAL A 104 -3.40 0.12 1.23
N ALA A 105 -4.54 -0.12 1.91
CA ALA A 105 -5.84 0.44 1.53
C ALA A 105 -6.74 0.63 2.77
N ASP A 106 -7.83 1.40 2.63
CA ASP A 106 -8.75 1.70 3.73
C ASP A 106 -9.60 0.48 4.15
N THR A 107 -9.81 -0.51 3.25
CA THR A 107 -10.58 -1.73 3.51
C THR A 107 -9.98 -2.93 2.79
N TYR A 108 -10.34 -4.13 3.24
CA TYR A 108 -9.96 -5.38 2.58
C TYR A 108 -10.43 -5.42 1.12
N GLU A 109 -11.68 -5.01 0.85
CA GLU A 109 -12.26 -4.96 -0.49
C GLU A 109 -11.50 -4.01 -1.41
N ALA A 110 -11.08 -2.86 -0.90
CA ALA A 110 -10.27 -1.91 -1.65
C ALA A 110 -8.87 -2.49 -1.95
N ALA A 111 -8.25 -3.16 -0.99
CA ALA A 111 -6.93 -3.76 -1.15
C ALA A 111 -6.94 -4.92 -2.16
N VAL A 112 -7.88 -5.87 -2.04
CA VAL A 112 -7.94 -7.08 -2.88
C VAL A 112 -8.35 -6.77 -4.33
N ASN A 113 -9.03 -5.64 -4.56
CA ASN A 113 -9.43 -5.17 -5.89
C ASN A 113 -8.58 -3.98 -6.37
N SER A 114 -7.47 -3.69 -5.71
CA SER A 114 -6.59 -2.58 -6.09
C SER A 114 -6.00 -2.79 -7.49
N PRO A 115 -6.00 -1.76 -8.35
CA PRO A 115 -5.37 -1.84 -9.68
C PRO A 115 -3.86 -2.12 -9.60
N HIS A 116 -3.22 -1.80 -8.50
CA HIS A 116 -1.78 -2.01 -8.32
C HIS A 116 -1.38 -3.48 -8.22
N ILE A 117 -2.29 -4.38 -7.83
CA ILE A 117 -1.99 -5.81 -7.65
C ILE A 117 -2.38 -6.68 -8.85
N GLU A 118 -3.06 -6.12 -9.88
CA GLU A 118 -3.61 -6.90 -11.00
C GLU A 118 -2.57 -7.80 -11.68
N LYS A 119 -1.41 -7.24 -12.05
CA LYS A 119 -0.34 -7.99 -12.72
C LYS A 119 0.30 -9.04 -11.81
N LEU A 120 0.47 -8.74 -10.53
CA LEU A 120 1.03 -9.70 -9.57
C LEU A 120 0.07 -10.87 -9.38
N LYS A 121 -1.23 -10.61 -9.19
CA LYS A 121 -2.27 -11.64 -9.13
C LYS A 121 -2.30 -12.51 -10.40
N ALA A 122 -2.23 -11.89 -11.57
CA ALA A 122 -2.20 -12.62 -12.85
C ALA A 122 -0.96 -13.52 -13.00
N LYS A 123 0.14 -13.19 -12.34
CA LYS A 123 1.36 -14.01 -12.26
C LYS A 123 1.33 -15.03 -11.12
N GLY A 124 0.27 -15.08 -10.32
CA GLY A 124 0.20 -15.94 -9.13
C GLY A 124 1.11 -15.51 -7.99
N ILE A 125 1.56 -14.24 -7.99
CA ILE A 125 2.37 -13.68 -6.92
C ILE A 125 1.44 -13.15 -5.82
N GLU A 126 1.68 -13.60 -4.60
CA GLU A 126 0.95 -13.17 -3.41
C GLU A 126 1.28 -11.71 -3.06
N VAL A 127 0.26 -10.96 -2.59
CA VAL A 127 0.42 -9.60 -2.09
C VAL A 127 -0.23 -9.50 -0.72
N LEU A 128 0.51 -9.03 0.29
CA LEU A 128 -0.04 -8.76 1.61
C LEU A 128 -0.98 -7.55 1.54
N LEU A 129 -2.15 -7.68 2.15
CA LEU A 129 -3.19 -6.65 2.17
C LEU A 129 -3.21 -6.01 3.55
N LEU A 130 -2.80 -4.77 3.63
CA LEU A 130 -2.61 -4.00 4.85
C LEU A 130 -3.74 -2.97 4.96
N THR A 131 -4.63 -3.16 5.93
CA THR A 131 -5.86 -2.36 6.04
C THR A 131 -6.04 -1.67 7.39
N ASP A 132 -5.14 -1.91 8.33
CA ASP A 132 -5.15 -1.22 9.61
C ASP A 132 -4.50 0.17 9.47
N ARG A 133 -5.03 1.15 10.18
CA ARG A 133 -4.52 2.54 10.13
C ARG A 133 -3.03 2.67 10.48
N ILE A 134 -2.51 1.73 11.27
CA ILE A 134 -1.11 1.72 11.69
C ILE A 134 -0.19 1.07 10.63
N ASP A 135 -0.73 0.32 9.68
CA ASP A 135 0.07 -0.49 8.77
C ASP A 135 1.03 0.32 7.91
N GLU A 136 0.61 1.47 7.42
CA GLU A 136 1.50 2.32 6.65
C GLU A 136 2.68 2.84 7.47
N TRP A 137 2.41 3.22 8.74
CA TRP A 137 3.46 3.61 9.68
C TRP A 137 4.37 2.44 10.06
N LEU A 138 3.80 1.26 10.30
CA LEU A 138 4.55 0.02 10.54
C LEU A 138 5.56 -0.24 9.41
N MET A 139 5.15 -0.10 8.15
CA MET A 139 6.02 -0.32 6.99
C MET A 139 7.14 0.73 6.84
N THR A 140 7.08 1.84 7.56
CA THR A 140 8.24 2.75 7.68
C THR A 140 9.33 2.22 8.59
N SER A 141 9.01 1.23 9.42
CA SER A 141 9.92 0.62 10.40
C SER A 141 10.45 -0.74 9.97
N ILE A 142 9.74 -1.45 9.07
CA ILE A 142 10.16 -2.76 8.55
C ILE A 142 10.35 -2.62 7.04
N HIS A 143 11.61 -2.53 6.59
CA HIS A 143 11.96 -2.44 5.18
C HIS A 143 12.36 -3.79 4.57
N GLU A 144 12.76 -4.72 5.43
CA GLU A 144 13.27 -6.04 5.05
C GLU A 144 12.85 -7.09 6.09
N TYR A 145 12.61 -8.32 5.65
CA TYR A 145 12.38 -9.47 6.50
C TYR A 145 13.04 -10.71 5.90
N ASN A 146 13.89 -11.40 6.67
CA ASN A 146 14.66 -12.58 6.23
C ASN A 146 15.37 -12.39 4.87
N GLY A 147 16.02 -11.23 4.66
CA GLY A 147 16.76 -10.91 3.43
C GLY A 147 15.87 -10.53 2.24
N LYS A 148 14.54 -10.40 2.42
CA LYS A 148 13.60 -10.01 1.40
C LYS A 148 13.10 -8.59 1.68
N GLN A 149 13.25 -7.69 0.71
CA GLN A 149 12.73 -6.32 0.85
C GLN A 149 11.21 -6.29 0.75
N LEU A 150 10.58 -5.43 1.56
CA LEU A 150 9.15 -5.16 1.50
C LEU A 150 8.89 -4.02 0.51
N VAL A 151 8.07 -4.30 -0.52
CA VAL A 151 7.79 -3.35 -1.61
C VAL A 151 6.30 -2.99 -1.62
N ASN A 152 6.01 -1.69 -1.46
CA ASN A 152 4.66 -1.15 -1.61
C ASN A 152 4.31 -1.05 -3.10
N VAL A 153 3.32 -1.83 -3.54
CA VAL A 153 2.91 -1.89 -4.96
C VAL A 153 2.25 -0.60 -5.47
N ALA A 154 1.76 0.26 -4.58
CA ALA A 154 1.17 1.56 -4.94
C ALA A 154 2.21 2.68 -5.08
N LYS A 155 3.48 2.39 -4.82
CA LYS A 155 4.57 3.37 -4.94
C LYS A 155 5.40 3.14 -6.21
N GLU A 156 6.15 4.18 -6.58
CA GLU A 156 7.03 4.18 -7.75
C GLU A 156 8.14 3.13 -7.58
N GLU A 157 8.26 2.20 -8.53
CA GLU A 157 9.43 1.33 -8.64
C GLU A 157 10.58 2.12 -9.28
N VAL A 158 11.80 1.91 -8.79
CA VAL A 158 13.00 2.65 -9.24
C VAL A 158 13.40 2.33 -10.70
N SER A 159 12.85 1.30 -11.31
CA SER A 159 13.20 0.88 -12.68
C SER A 159 12.42 1.63 -13.76
N LYS A 160 12.93 2.79 -14.15
CA LYS A 160 12.40 3.60 -15.29
C LYS A 160 12.89 3.16 -16.69
N GLU A 161 13.75 2.17 -16.81
CA GLU A 161 14.56 1.99 -18.03
C GLU A 161 13.90 1.25 -19.20
N THR A 162 12.66 0.72 -19.09
CA THR A 162 12.15 -0.22 -20.10
C THR A 162 10.97 0.27 -20.95
N GLN A 163 10.43 1.47 -20.71
CA GLN A 163 9.15 1.87 -21.33
C GLN A 163 9.24 2.47 -22.75
N GLU A 164 10.38 3.04 -23.15
CA GLU A 164 10.43 3.80 -24.42
C GLU A 164 10.49 2.96 -25.70
N ALA A 165 10.91 1.72 -25.63
CA ALA A 165 11.27 0.93 -26.84
C ALA A 165 10.06 0.25 -27.55
N LYS A 166 8.85 0.27 -26.98
CA LYS A 166 7.68 -0.47 -27.51
C LYS A 166 6.45 0.38 -27.81
N ILE A 167 6.55 1.70 -27.76
CA ILE A 167 5.40 2.61 -27.85
C ILE A 167 5.31 3.19 -29.26
N SER A 168 4.15 3.09 -29.91
CA SER A 168 3.89 3.71 -31.21
C SER A 168 3.84 5.25 -31.10
N ASP A 169 4.13 5.97 -32.20
CA ASP A 169 4.12 7.43 -32.20
C ASP A 169 2.75 8.02 -31.85
N ASN A 170 1.65 7.34 -32.24
CA ASN A 170 0.29 7.73 -31.88
C ASN A 170 0.05 7.63 -30.36
N GLU A 171 0.59 6.62 -29.69
CA GLU A 171 0.48 6.44 -28.24
C GLU A 171 1.30 7.48 -27.51
N LYS A 172 2.51 7.79 -27.99
CA LYS A 172 3.33 8.89 -27.46
C LYS A 172 2.62 10.23 -27.53
N ASP A 173 1.90 10.51 -28.64
CA ASP A 173 1.14 11.74 -28.81
C ASP A 173 -0.03 11.84 -27.82
N ILE A 174 -0.77 10.75 -27.59
CA ILE A 174 -1.84 10.68 -26.60
C ILE A 174 -1.29 10.96 -25.18
N ILE A 175 -0.21 10.29 -24.78
CA ILE A 175 0.44 10.50 -23.47
C ILE A 175 0.86 11.95 -23.28
N LYS A 176 1.51 12.56 -24.29
CA LYS A 176 1.88 13.99 -24.26
C LYS A 176 0.68 14.91 -24.08
N LYS A 177 -0.44 14.65 -24.76
CA LYS A 177 -1.68 15.43 -24.63
C LYS A 177 -2.29 15.27 -23.23
N ILE A 178 -2.34 14.05 -22.67
CA ILE A 178 -2.81 13.80 -21.31
C ILE A 178 -1.91 14.56 -20.32
N LYS A 179 -0.60 14.43 -20.41
CA LYS A 179 0.38 15.11 -19.55
C LYS A 179 0.22 16.63 -19.62
N SER A 180 0.08 17.21 -20.82
CA SER A 180 -0.16 18.63 -21.00
C SER A 180 -1.42 19.12 -20.32
N HIS A 181 -2.52 18.35 -20.38
CA HIS A 181 -3.79 18.68 -19.75
C HIS A 181 -3.73 18.56 -18.22
N LEU A 182 -3.10 17.52 -17.69
CA LEU A 182 -3.00 17.24 -16.25
C LEU A 182 -1.78 17.85 -15.55
N LYS A 183 -0.98 18.68 -16.21
CA LYS A 183 0.31 19.23 -15.72
C LYS A 183 0.30 19.79 -14.29
N ASP A 184 -0.87 20.31 -13.85
CA ASP A 184 -1.03 20.89 -12.52
C ASP A 184 -1.45 19.84 -11.46
N ARG A 185 -1.87 18.64 -11.90
CA ARG A 185 -2.42 17.56 -11.06
C ARG A 185 -1.47 16.35 -10.93
N VAL A 186 -0.58 16.14 -11.90
CA VAL A 186 0.34 14.99 -11.94
C VAL A 186 1.77 15.43 -12.23
N SER A 187 2.73 14.66 -11.75
CA SER A 187 4.16 14.85 -12.04
C SER A 187 4.54 14.28 -13.41
N ASP A 188 3.96 13.13 -13.76
CA ASP A 188 4.16 12.48 -15.05
C ASP A 188 2.94 11.66 -15.48
N VAL A 189 2.94 11.22 -16.76
CA VAL A 189 1.95 10.29 -17.33
C VAL A 189 2.71 9.16 -18.02
N LEU A 190 2.47 7.93 -17.58
CA LEU A 190 3.15 6.75 -18.07
C LEU A 190 2.15 5.71 -18.61
N ILE A 191 2.60 4.87 -19.54
CA ILE A 191 1.87 3.68 -19.93
C ILE A 191 2.12 2.61 -18.87
N SER A 192 1.04 2.08 -18.32
CA SER A 192 1.12 1.09 -17.27
C SER A 192 1.52 -0.28 -17.81
N GLU A 193 2.43 -0.92 -17.09
CA GLU A 193 2.73 -2.34 -17.23
C GLU A 193 2.03 -3.19 -16.17
N ARG A 194 1.47 -2.58 -15.12
CA ARG A 194 0.81 -3.28 -14.00
C ARG A 194 -0.69 -3.49 -14.19
N LEU A 195 -1.34 -2.64 -14.99
CA LEU A 195 -2.77 -2.68 -15.21
C LEU A 195 -3.16 -3.72 -16.27
N ILE A 196 -4.17 -4.54 -15.94
CA ILE A 196 -4.76 -5.55 -16.85
C ILE A 196 -6.22 -5.17 -17.14
N ASP A 197 -7.04 -5.06 -16.11
CA ASP A 197 -8.47 -4.80 -16.21
C ASP A 197 -8.81 -3.33 -15.95
N SER A 198 -8.01 -2.62 -15.17
CA SER A 198 -8.21 -1.20 -14.89
C SER A 198 -7.71 -0.30 -16.00
N ALA A 199 -8.39 0.86 -16.19
CA ALA A 199 -8.05 1.85 -17.21
C ALA A 199 -6.85 2.73 -16.81
N SER A 200 -6.73 3.07 -15.54
CA SER A 200 -5.72 3.98 -15.00
C SER A 200 -5.57 3.82 -13.50
N CYS A 201 -4.44 4.24 -12.95
CA CYS A 201 -4.17 4.35 -11.51
C CYS A 201 -3.26 5.55 -11.22
N LEU A 202 -3.14 5.90 -9.94
CA LEU A 202 -2.22 6.93 -9.46
C LEU A 202 -1.10 6.28 -8.66
N ILE A 203 0.14 6.65 -8.94
CA ILE A 203 1.31 6.14 -8.25
C ILE A 203 1.95 7.25 -7.45
N LEU A 204 2.19 7.00 -6.17
CA LEU A 204 2.86 7.95 -5.30
C LEU A 204 4.39 7.80 -5.41
N PRO A 205 5.14 8.91 -5.32
CA PRO A 205 6.57 8.84 -5.12
C PRO A 205 6.93 8.04 -3.86
N GLN A 206 8.09 7.38 -3.87
CA GLN A 206 8.57 6.58 -2.73
C GLN A 206 8.60 7.37 -1.41
N SER A 207 9.00 8.65 -1.47
CA SER A 207 9.16 9.53 -0.32
C SER A 207 7.84 10.06 0.26
N GLU A 208 6.72 9.87 -0.45
CA GLU A 208 5.44 10.43 -0.03
C GLU A 208 4.67 9.48 0.87
N PRO A 209 4.03 9.98 1.94
CA PRO A 209 3.09 9.18 2.71
C PRO A 209 1.87 8.83 1.86
N GLY A 210 1.35 7.63 2.02
CA GLY A 210 0.08 7.24 1.41
C GLY A 210 -1.10 7.95 2.06
N ALA A 211 -2.30 7.69 1.55
CA ALA A 211 -3.50 8.44 1.94
C ALA A 211 -3.82 8.31 3.45
N GLN A 212 -3.60 7.15 4.06
CA GLN A 212 -3.87 6.92 5.48
C GLN A 212 -2.89 7.67 6.38
N LEU A 213 -1.60 7.51 6.14
CA LEU A 213 -0.55 8.17 6.93
C LEU A 213 -0.63 9.69 6.76
N ARG A 214 -0.92 10.18 5.56
CA ARG A 214 -1.13 11.61 5.30
C ARG A 214 -2.27 12.18 6.16
N LYS A 215 -3.42 11.52 6.25
CA LYS A 215 -4.54 11.94 7.10
C LYS A 215 -4.14 12.06 8.58
N ILE A 216 -3.33 11.11 9.08
CA ILE A 216 -2.84 11.11 10.47
C ILE A 216 -1.88 12.28 10.69
N LEU A 217 -0.95 12.49 9.79
CA LEU A 217 0.07 13.53 9.89
C LEU A 217 -0.54 14.94 9.74
N GLU A 218 -1.50 15.12 8.87
CA GLU A 218 -2.27 16.38 8.73
C GLU A 218 -3.08 16.68 9.99
N ALA A 219 -3.70 15.67 10.60
CA ALA A 219 -4.43 15.82 11.86
C ALA A 219 -3.49 16.21 13.04
N SER A 220 -2.20 15.87 12.97
CA SER A 220 -1.16 16.28 13.92
C SER A 220 -0.53 17.65 13.61
N GLY A 221 -1.03 18.36 12.56
CA GLY A 221 -0.56 19.69 12.19
C GLY A 221 0.64 19.71 11.26
N GLN A 222 1.05 18.58 10.71
CA GLN A 222 2.09 18.50 9.69
C GLN A 222 1.46 18.72 8.31
N ASN A 223 1.93 19.76 7.60
CA ASN A 223 1.53 20.01 6.22
C ASN A 223 2.54 19.34 5.26
N PHE A 224 2.07 18.33 4.55
CA PHE A 224 2.80 17.81 3.39
C PHE A 224 2.35 18.62 2.16
N GLY A 225 3.32 19.16 1.43
CA GLY A 225 3.04 19.87 0.17
C GLY A 225 2.25 18.96 -0.79
N ASP A 226 1.54 19.56 -1.73
CA ASP A 226 0.83 18.84 -2.80
C ASP A 226 1.85 18.11 -3.70
N SER A 227 2.26 16.90 -3.29
CA SER A 227 3.02 16.05 -4.19
C SER A 227 2.09 15.54 -5.28
N LYS A 228 2.54 15.71 -6.52
CA LYS A 228 1.79 15.28 -7.68
C LYS A 228 2.09 13.82 -7.96
N PRO A 229 1.09 12.93 -7.96
CA PRO A 229 1.27 11.53 -8.32
C PRO A 229 1.69 11.40 -9.80
N ILE A 230 2.21 10.24 -10.15
CA ILE A 230 2.33 9.79 -11.52
C ILE A 230 0.98 9.18 -11.93
N PHE A 231 0.48 9.54 -13.10
CA PHE A 231 -0.74 8.95 -13.68
C PHE A 231 -0.37 7.84 -14.65
N GLU A 232 -0.63 6.60 -14.28
CA GLU A 232 -0.46 5.46 -15.18
C GLU A 232 -1.76 5.13 -15.91
N VAL A 233 -1.64 4.82 -17.20
CA VAL A 233 -2.78 4.50 -18.06
C VAL A 233 -2.56 3.18 -18.82
N ASN A 234 -3.59 2.35 -18.87
CA ASN A 234 -3.61 1.13 -19.66
C ASN A 234 -4.04 1.43 -21.11
N ILE A 235 -3.09 1.67 -22.00
CA ILE A 235 -3.36 2.05 -23.40
C ILE A 235 -4.18 1.00 -24.17
N LYS A 236 -4.21 -0.25 -23.70
CA LYS A 236 -4.97 -1.36 -24.30
C LYS A 236 -6.42 -1.39 -23.83
N HIS A 237 -6.74 -0.69 -22.73
CA HIS A 237 -8.08 -0.67 -22.18
C HIS A 237 -9.08 0.04 -23.10
N LYS A 238 -10.35 -0.42 -23.10
CA LYS A 238 -11.42 0.10 -23.98
C LYS A 238 -11.64 1.61 -23.81
N LEU A 239 -11.56 2.12 -22.59
CA LEU A 239 -11.70 3.55 -22.31
C LEU A 239 -10.56 4.36 -22.94
N LEU A 240 -9.31 3.89 -22.85
CA LEU A 240 -8.16 4.58 -23.45
C LEU A 240 -8.23 4.59 -24.98
N LYS A 241 -8.77 3.52 -25.58
CA LYS A 241 -8.99 3.48 -27.04
C LYS A 241 -9.99 4.55 -27.52
N LYS A 242 -11.02 4.90 -26.72
CA LYS A 242 -11.95 5.99 -27.03
C LYS A 242 -11.25 7.35 -27.15
N LEU A 243 -10.15 7.60 -26.45
CA LEU A 243 -9.38 8.85 -26.54
C LEU A 243 -8.81 9.13 -27.94
N ARG A 244 -8.57 8.10 -28.75
CA ARG A 244 -7.97 8.25 -30.09
C ARG A 244 -8.84 9.10 -31.02
N ASP A 245 -10.15 9.03 -30.86
CA ASP A 245 -11.13 9.70 -31.72
C ASP A 245 -11.60 11.05 -31.12
N MET A 246 -11.22 11.36 -29.90
CA MET A 246 -11.65 12.57 -29.19
C MET A 246 -10.68 13.74 -29.43
N LYS A 247 -11.23 14.97 -29.51
CA LYS A 247 -10.44 16.21 -29.71
C LYS A 247 -10.91 17.33 -28.80
N GLY A 248 -10.01 18.28 -28.52
CA GLY A 248 -10.33 19.52 -27.83
C GLY A 248 -11.00 19.30 -26.47
N ARG A 249 -12.14 19.96 -26.25
CA ARG A 249 -12.87 19.92 -24.96
C ARG A 249 -13.34 18.51 -24.59
N GLN A 250 -13.71 17.70 -25.57
CA GLN A 250 -14.17 16.31 -25.32
C GLN A 250 -13.02 15.45 -24.80
N PHE A 251 -11.83 15.53 -25.41
CA PHE A 251 -10.62 14.86 -24.95
C PHE A 251 -10.28 15.25 -23.51
N ASN A 252 -10.22 16.56 -23.23
CA ASN A 252 -9.89 17.05 -21.89
C ASN A 252 -10.89 16.57 -20.84
N SER A 253 -12.20 16.64 -21.15
CA SER A 253 -13.24 16.16 -20.24
C SER A 253 -13.15 14.67 -19.95
N PHE A 254 -12.75 13.87 -20.94
CA PHE A 254 -12.57 12.43 -20.76
C PHE A 254 -11.29 12.10 -19.97
N VAL A 255 -10.22 12.87 -20.15
CA VAL A 255 -8.99 12.75 -19.35
C VAL A 255 -9.26 13.11 -17.88
N ASP A 256 -10.04 14.16 -17.60
CA ASP A 256 -10.49 14.49 -16.24
C ASP A 256 -11.26 13.31 -15.62
N PHE A 257 -12.18 12.71 -16.38
CA PHE A 257 -12.94 11.53 -15.93
C PHE A 257 -12.02 10.35 -15.59
N LEU A 258 -11.03 10.04 -16.43
CA LEU A 258 -10.06 8.95 -16.18
C LEU A 258 -9.17 9.22 -14.97
N TYR A 259 -8.81 10.46 -14.72
CA TYR A 259 -8.08 10.86 -13.52
C TYR A 259 -8.93 10.69 -12.26
N ASP A 260 -10.18 11.18 -12.29
CA ASP A 260 -11.10 11.04 -11.16
C ASP A 260 -11.48 9.58 -10.90
N TYR A 261 -11.56 8.74 -11.96
CA TYR A 261 -11.69 7.28 -11.85
C TYR A 261 -10.51 6.67 -11.08
N ALA A 262 -9.28 7.02 -11.45
CA ALA A 262 -8.09 6.54 -10.75
C ALA A 262 -8.04 7.05 -9.30
N LEU A 263 -8.43 8.32 -9.06
CA LEU A 263 -8.47 8.90 -7.72
C LEU A 263 -9.44 8.16 -6.79
N ILE A 264 -10.61 7.74 -7.31
CA ILE A 264 -11.59 6.94 -6.55
C ILE A 264 -11.02 5.56 -6.23
N ALA A 265 -10.32 4.93 -7.17
CA ALA A 265 -9.68 3.63 -6.95
C ALA A 265 -8.62 3.67 -5.82
N GLU A 266 -7.99 4.83 -5.59
CA GLU A 266 -7.05 5.10 -4.49
C GLU A 266 -7.75 5.53 -3.17
N GLY A 267 -9.08 5.42 -3.08
CA GLY A 267 -9.84 5.87 -1.89
C GLY A 267 -9.99 7.40 -1.78
N GLY A 268 -9.61 8.14 -2.82
CA GLY A 268 -9.79 9.60 -2.89
C GLY A 268 -11.19 9.99 -3.35
N SER A 269 -11.44 11.30 -3.37
CA SER A 269 -12.73 11.87 -3.82
C SER A 269 -12.51 12.91 -4.92
N PRO A 270 -13.27 12.87 -6.03
CA PRO A 270 -13.26 13.91 -7.04
C PRO A 270 -13.59 15.27 -6.44
N LYS A 271 -13.00 16.35 -6.97
CA LYS A 271 -13.32 17.73 -6.55
C LYS A 271 -14.80 18.08 -6.77
N ASP A 272 -15.42 17.52 -7.81
CA ASP A 272 -16.85 17.64 -8.12
C ASP A 272 -17.45 16.26 -8.40
N PRO A 273 -17.93 15.56 -7.35
CA PRO A 273 -18.56 14.23 -7.50
C PRO A 273 -19.77 14.26 -8.45
N SER A 274 -20.56 15.35 -8.45
CA SER A 274 -21.71 15.47 -9.33
C SER A 274 -21.32 15.56 -10.80
N LYS A 275 -20.22 16.25 -11.11
CA LYS A 275 -19.65 16.29 -12.47
C LYS A 275 -19.17 14.91 -12.89
N TYR A 276 -18.49 14.19 -12.01
CA TYR A 276 -18.02 12.83 -12.27
C TYR A 276 -19.16 11.88 -12.61
N LEU A 277 -20.24 11.88 -11.83
CA LEU A 277 -21.43 11.06 -12.09
C LEU A 277 -22.07 11.37 -13.44
N ARG A 278 -22.24 12.65 -13.78
CA ARG A 278 -22.76 13.05 -15.12
C ARG A 278 -21.86 12.60 -16.27
N GLN A 279 -20.54 12.59 -16.07
CA GLN A 279 -19.59 12.08 -17.05
C GLN A 279 -19.68 10.55 -17.17
N LEU A 280 -19.83 9.83 -16.04
CA LEU A 280 -20.02 8.40 -16.01
C LEU A 280 -21.25 7.99 -16.84
N ASP A 281 -22.41 8.61 -16.58
CA ASP A 281 -23.64 8.36 -17.34
C ASP A 281 -23.44 8.58 -18.84
N LYS A 282 -22.78 9.68 -19.21
CA LYS A 282 -22.49 10.02 -20.61
C LYS A 282 -21.60 9.01 -21.32
N TYR A 283 -20.63 8.40 -20.61
CA TYR A 283 -19.64 7.49 -21.23
C TYR A 283 -20.04 6.03 -21.16
N LEU A 284 -21.04 5.67 -20.33
CA LEU A 284 -21.66 4.34 -20.28
C LEU A 284 -22.80 4.19 -21.27
N SER A 285 -23.46 5.29 -21.65
CA SER A 285 -24.45 5.34 -22.73
C SER A 285 -23.78 5.36 -24.12
#